data_05a20ad7e6145c24149601b386f52b9a
#
_entry.id   05a20ad7e6145c24149601b386f52b9a
#
_cell.length_a   1.000
_cell.length_b   1.000
_cell.length_c   1.000
_cell.angle_alpha   90.00
_cell.angle_beta   90.00
_cell.angle_gamma   90.00
#
_symmetry.space_group_name_H-M   'P 1'
#
loop_
_entity.id
_entity.type
_entity.pdbx_description
1 polymer ?
#
loop_
_entity_poly.entity_id
_entity_poly.type
_entity_poly.pdbx_seq_one_letter_code
_entity_poly.pdbx_strand_id
1 'polypeptide(L)'
;MKEEKKKKETAEAGPQIQEEELREAAEAGEADQTGEAGDNASLENNEEAAADPAELCKELEAKLAESEKQAADLKDRLLRTMAEFDNFRKRTAKEKEQERQSGQMDVIETILPLLDNFERAMTAMHDEDKDSAMAKGLTMIHEQFVEALKGIGLEEIEALGQPFDPNLHNAVQHVEDENTDENTVCEVYQKGYTMKGKVVRYSMVKVAN
;
A
#
# COMPACT_ATOMS: atom_id res chain seq x y z
N MET A 1 -32.87 2.47 10.22
CA MET A 1 -32.50 1.25 10.96
C MET A 1 -32.48 -0.06 10.17
N LYS A 2 -33.13 -0.17 8.98
CA LYS A 2 -33.04 -1.39 8.13
C LYS A 2 -31.95 -1.34 7.06
N GLU A 3 -31.50 -0.16 6.66
CA GLU A 3 -30.43 -0.01 5.64
C GLU A 3 -29.01 -0.10 6.22
N GLU A 4 -28.79 0.25 7.50
CA GLU A 4 -27.49 0.10 8.15
C GLU A 4 -27.12 -1.35 8.47
N LYS A 5 -28.10 -2.22 8.67
CA LYS A 5 -27.86 -3.67 8.87
C LYS A 5 -27.40 -4.37 7.59
N LYS A 6 -27.87 -3.91 6.42
CA LYS A 6 -27.52 -4.50 5.12
C LYS A 6 -26.10 -4.12 4.66
N LYS A 7 -25.56 -2.96 5.12
CA LYS A 7 -24.19 -2.53 4.81
C LYS A 7 -23.11 -3.18 5.67
N LYS A 8 -23.46 -3.71 6.85
CA LYS A 8 -22.52 -4.47 7.69
C LYS A 8 -22.37 -5.93 7.26
N GLU A 9 -23.43 -6.52 6.68
CA GLU A 9 -23.42 -7.93 6.25
C GLU A 9 -22.63 -8.16 4.95
N THR A 10 -22.45 -7.11 4.12
CA THR A 10 -21.66 -7.19 2.87
C THR A 10 -20.16 -6.90 3.05
N ALA A 11 -19.72 -6.47 4.25
CA ALA A 11 -18.30 -6.17 4.52
C ALA A 11 -17.53 -7.35 5.14
N GLU A 12 -18.20 -8.37 5.67
CA GLU A 12 -17.58 -9.55 6.32
C GLU A 12 -17.48 -10.79 5.42
N ALA A 13 -18.05 -10.78 4.21
CA ALA A 13 -18.12 -11.94 3.32
C ALA A 13 -16.96 -12.06 2.29
N GLY A 14 -15.98 -11.15 2.29
CA GLY A 14 -14.96 -11.07 1.24
C GLY A 14 -13.87 -12.14 1.22
N PRO A 15 -13.32 -12.64 2.33
CA PRO A 15 -12.24 -13.64 2.29
C PRO A 15 -12.69 -15.09 2.34
N GLN A 16 -13.90 -15.40 2.83
CA GLN A 16 -14.34 -16.79 3.03
C GLN A 16 -14.83 -17.47 1.75
N ILE A 17 -15.36 -16.71 0.80
CA ILE A 17 -15.89 -17.24 -0.48
C ILE A 17 -14.76 -17.76 -1.39
N GLN A 18 -13.57 -17.16 -1.34
CA GLN A 18 -12.43 -17.62 -2.16
C GLN A 18 -11.73 -18.88 -1.62
N GLU A 19 -11.81 -19.15 -0.32
CA GLU A 19 -11.27 -20.40 0.26
C GLU A 19 -12.19 -21.60 0.02
N GLU A 20 -13.48 -21.38 -0.07
CA GLU A 20 -14.48 -22.44 -0.32
C GLU A 20 -14.49 -22.86 -1.80
N GLU A 21 -14.37 -21.90 -2.75
CA GLU A 21 -14.22 -22.21 -4.18
C GLU A 21 -12.89 -22.92 -4.51
N LEU A 22 -11.81 -22.65 -3.78
CA LEU A 22 -10.52 -23.34 -3.94
C LEU A 22 -10.54 -24.76 -3.33
N ARG A 23 -11.37 -25.01 -2.33
CA ARG A 23 -11.58 -26.36 -1.79
C ARG A 23 -12.46 -27.21 -2.68
N GLU A 24 -13.54 -26.65 -3.23
CA GLU A 24 -14.42 -27.35 -4.16
C GLU A 24 -13.69 -27.72 -5.47
N ALA A 25 -12.77 -26.90 -5.97
CA ALA A 25 -11.93 -27.20 -7.11
C ALA A 25 -10.87 -28.28 -6.83
N ALA A 26 -10.46 -28.47 -5.57
CA ALA A 26 -9.51 -29.52 -5.16
C ALA A 26 -10.22 -30.88 -4.96
N GLU A 27 -11.47 -30.88 -4.48
CA GLU A 27 -12.26 -32.11 -4.31
C GLU A 27 -12.85 -32.64 -5.63
N ALA A 28 -13.09 -31.78 -6.62
CA ALA A 28 -13.55 -32.19 -7.96
C ALA A 28 -12.48 -32.92 -8.81
N GLY A 29 -11.21 -32.88 -8.39
CA GLY A 29 -10.08 -33.53 -9.08
C GLY A 29 -9.83 -34.98 -8.69
N GLU A 30 -10.43 -35.48 -7.59
CA GLU A 30 -10.17 -36.86 -7.08
C GLU A 30 -11.28 -37.90 -7.40
N ALA A 31 -12.33 -37.53 -8.12
CA ALA A 31 -13.52 -38.38 -8.29
C ALA A 31 -13.61 -39.15 -9.63
N ASP A 32 -12.54 -39.22 -10.45
CA ASP A 32 -12.59 -39.95 -11.72
C ASP A 32 -11.55 -41.07 -11.84
N GLN A 33 -11.48 -41.96 -10.85
CA GLN A 33 -10.81 -43.28 -10.96
C GLN A 33 -11.52 -44.39 -10.22
N THR A 34 -12.82 -44.61 -10.48
CA THR A 34 -13.46 -45.88 -10.21
C THR A 34 -14.49 -46.18 -11.30
N GLY A 35 -14.02 -46.69 -12.43
CA GLY A 35 -14.82 -47.24 -13.54
C GLY A 35 -14.54 -48.74 -13.64
N GLU A 36 -15.43 -49.48 -13.08
CA GLU A 36 -16.03 -50.79 -13.48
C GLU A 36 -15.14 -51.88 -14.05
N ALA A 37 -14.99 -52.90 -13.22
CA ALA A 37 -14.71 -54.27 -13.61
C ALA A 37 -16.01 -54.93 -14.17
N GLY A 38 -15.94 -55.46 -15.36
CA GLY A 38 -16.96 -56.36 -15.90
C GLY A 38 -16.90 -56.49 -17.40
N ASP A 39 -16.08 -57.35 -17.94
CA ASP A 39 -16.61 -58.48 -18.74
C ASP A 39 -15.53 -59.52 -18.99
N ASN A 40 -15.96 -60.74 -18.76
CA ASN A 40 -15.21 -61.96 -18.90
C ASN A 40 -15.47 -62.49 -20.32
N ALA A 41 -14.50 -62.44 -21.24
CA ALA A 41 -14.49 -63.35 -22.36
C ALA A 41 -13.14 -63.36 -23.11
N SER A 42 -12.69 -64.54 -23.39
CA SER A 42 -11.67 -64.99 -24.36
C SER A 42 -10.21 -64.85 -23.93
N LEU A 43 -9.76 -65.89 -23.28
CA LEU A 43 -8.39 -66.39 -23.38
C LEU A 43 -8.10 -66.77 -24.87
N GLU A 44 -7.58 -65.87 -25.63
CA GLU A 44 -6.88 -66.21 -26.86
C GLU A 44 -5.39 -65.93 -26.64
N ASN A 45 -4.63 -67.01 -26.77
CA ASN A 45 -3.18 -67.02 -26.80
C ASN A 45 -2.61 -65.94 -27.74
N ASN A 46 -1.95 -64.97 -27.16
CA ASN A 46 -0.99 -64.15 -27.89
C ASN A 46 0.41 -64.51 -27.33
N GLU A 47 0.95 -65.62 -27.87
CA GLU A 47 2.39 -65.90 -27.83
C GLU A 47 3.06 -64.97 -28.85
N GLU A 48 3.23 -63.68 -28.51
CA GLU A 48 4.11 -62.80 -29.28
C GLU A 48 5.03 -62.04 -28.33
N ALA A 49 6.32 -62.41 -28.47
CA ALA A 49 7.49 -61.70 -27.93
C ALA A 49 7.49 -61.49 -26.41
N ALA A 50 7.90 -62.52 -25.68
CA ALA A 50 8.48 -62.35 -24.35
C ALA A 50 9.74 -61.46 -24.48
N ALA A 51 9.55 -60.16 -24.32
CA ALA A 51 10.66 -59.20 -24.15
C ALA A 51 11.48 -59.72 -22.94
N ASP A 52 12.78 -59.83 -23.14
CA ASP A 52 13.71 -60.30 -22.09
C ASP A 52 13.40 -59.51 -20.79
N PRO A 53 13.09 -60.18 -19.68
CA PRO A 53 12.81 -59.50 -18.42
C PRO A 53 13.89 -58.46 -18.02
N ALA A 54 15.15 -58.69 -18.45
CA ALA A 54 16.25 -57.80 -18.24
C ALA A 54 16.15 -56.50 -19.08
N GLU A 55 15.59 -56.56 -20.28
CA GLU A 55 15.37 -55.37 -21.11
C GLU A 55 14.20 -54.52 -20.56
N LEU A 56 13.12 -55.20 -20.14
CA LEU A 56 11.97 -54.55 -19.52
C LEU A 56 12.36 -53.80 -18.22
N CYS A 57 13.21 -54.45 -17.38
CA CYS A 57 13.73 -53.80 -16.17
C CYS A 57 14.53 -52.53 -16.51
N LYS A 58 15.41 -52.57 -17.50
CA LYS A 58 16.20 -51.41 -17.94
C LYS A 58 15.31 -50.27 -18.48
N GLU A 59 14.27 -50.62 -19.22
CA GLU A 59 13.32 -49.63 -19.73
C GLU A 59 12.51 -48.97 -18.60
N LEU A 60 12.08 -49.74 -17.60
CA LEU A 60 11.40 -49.22 -16.42
C LEU A 60 12.30 -48.36 -15.55
N GLU A 61 13.57 -48.74 -15.34
CA GLU A 61 14.56 -47.94 -14.65
C GLU A 61 14.82 -46.62 -15.36
N ALA A 62 14.93 -46.62 -16.70
CA ALA A 62 15.11 -45.40 -17.48
C ALA A 62 13.87 -44.46 -17.39
N LYS A 63 12.66 -45.01 -17.43
CA LYS A 63 11.42 -44.26 -17.25
C LYS A 63 11.30 -43.67 -15.83
N LEU A 64 11.72 -44.47 -14.84
CA LEU A 64 11.76 -44.02 -13.44
C LEU A 64 12.71 -42.84 -13.27
N ALA A 65 13.94 -42.97 -13.77
CA ALA A 65 14.96 -41.90 -13.68
C ALA A 65 14.49 -40.61 -14.40
N GLU A 66 13.85 -40.76 -15.57
CA GLU A 66 13.28 -39.60 -16.29
C GLU A 66 12.14 -38.94 -15.50
N SER A 67 11.24 -39.75 -14.91
CA SER A 67 10.14 -39.25 -14.08
C SER A 67 10.64 -38.57 -12.83
N GLU A 68 11.65 -39.13 -12.15
CA GLU A 68 12.30 -38.50 -10.99
C GLU A 68 12.94 -37.14 -11.33
N LYS A 69 13.61 -37.08 -12.49
CA LYS A 69 14.19 -35.83 -12.98
C LYS A 69 13.12 -34.78 -13.26
N GLN A 70 12.04 -35.18 -13.96
CA GLN A 70 10.91 -34.26 -14.21
C GLN A 70 10.26 -33.78 -12.92
N ALA A 71 10.08 -34.65 -11.93
CA ALA A 71 9.55 -34.32 -10.61
C ALA A 71 10.47 -33.33 -9.86
N ALA A 72 11.79 -33.52 -9.95
CA ALA A 72 12.77 -32.61 -9.36
C ALA A 72 12.73 -31.24 -10.04
N ASP A 73 12.68 -31.18 -11.38
CA ASP A 73 12.60 -29.93 -12.14
C ASP A 73 11.28 -29.17 -11.86
N LEU A 74 10.15 -29.89 -11.78
CA LEU A 74 8.86 -29.32 -11.43
C LEU A 74 8.86 -28.77 -10.00
N LYS A 75 9.45 -29.49 -9.06
CA LYS A 75 9.58 -29.07 -7.66
C LYS A 75 10.43 -27.79 -7.55
N ASP A 76 11.55 -27.70 -8.28
CA ASP A 76 12.39 -26.51 -8.28
C ASP A 76 11.64 -25.29 -8.87
N ARG A 77 10.93 -25.50 -9.99
CA ARG A 77 10.07 -24.45 -10.58
C ARG A 77 8.97 -24.00 -9.61
N LEU A 78 8.31 -24.94 -8.93
CA LEU A 78 7.28 -24.63 -7.96
C LEU A 78 7.84 -23.78 -6.81
N LEU A 79 8.98 -24.18 -6.22
CA LEU A 79 9.62 -23.44 -5.13
C LEU A 79 10.01 -22.03 -5.57
N ARG A 80 10.54 -21.89 -6.78
CA ARG A 80 10.89 -20.58 -7.35
C ARG A 80 9.65 -19.70 -7.54
N THR A 81 8.59 -20.24 -8.15
CA THR A 81 7.34 -19.50 -8.37
C THR A 81 6.69 -19.10 -7.04
N MET A 82 6.72 -19.98 -6.02
CA MET A 82 6.22 -19.62 -4.69
C MET A 82 7.01 -18.46 -4.07
N ALA A 83 8.35 -18.48 -4.19
CA ALA A 83 9.19 -17.40 -3.68
C ALA A 83 8.94 -16.07 -4.43
N GLU A 84 8.79 -16.12 -5.75
CA GLU A 84 8.45 -14.96 -6.58
C GLU A 84 7.07 -14.40 -6.22
N PHE A 85 6.08 -15.27 -6.00
CA PHE A 85 4.74 -14.88 -5.58
C PHE A 85 4.73 -14.21 -4.21
N ASP A 86 5.47 -14.75 -3.24
CA ASP A 86 5.59 -14.13 -1.92
C ASP A 86 6.25 -12.75 -1.98
N ASN A 87 7.29 -12.61 -2.79
CA ASN A 87 7.94 -11.33 -3.03
C ASN A 87 6.98 -10.34 -3.72
N PHE A 88 6.26 -10.79 -4.74
CA PHE A 88 5.25 -10.00 -5.42
C PHE A 88 4.16 -9.52 -4.45
N ARG A 89 3.62 -10.42 -3.63
CA ARG A 89 2.57 -10.10 -2.64
C ARG A 89 3.04 -9.03 -1.65
N LYS A 90 4.26 -9.18 -1.11
CA LYS A 90 4.85 -8.18 -0.18
C LYS A 90 5.05 -6.83 -0.86
N ARG A 91 5.55 -6.83 -2.10
CA ARG A 91 5.76 -5.61 -2.88
C ARG A 91 4.43 -4.91 -3.17
N THR A 92 3.44 -5.64 -3.69
CA THR A 92 2.12 -5.08 -4.03
C THR A 92 1.40 -4.53 -2.80
N ALA A 93 1.51 -5.18 -1.65
CA ALA A 93 0.93 -4.65 -0.41
C ALA A 93 1.58 -3.31 -0.01
N LYS A 94 2.90 -3.18 -0.17
CA LYS A 94 3.62 -1.93 0.10
C LYS A 94 3.27 -0.84 -0.91
N GLU A 95 3.23 -1.19 -2.20
CA GLU A 95 2.84 -0.27 -3.28
C GLU A 95 1.42 0.26 -3.05
N LYS A 96 0.46 -0.60 -2.73
CA LYS A 96 -0.92 -0.22 -2.43
C LYS A 96 -1.02 0.76 -1.25
N GLU A 97 -0.24 0.55 -0.19
CA GLU A 97 -0.22 1.49 0.94
C GLU A 97 0.42 2.82 0.55
N GLN A 98 1.48 2.80 -0.27
CA GLN A 98 2.12 4.01 -0.78
C GLN A 98 1.17 4.81 -1.68
N GLU A 99 0.46 4.16 -2.59
CA GLU A 99 -0.54 4.78 -3.46
C GLU A 99 -1.67 5.42 -2.64
N ARG A 100 -2.14 4.72 -1.59
CA ARG A 100 -3.14 5.28 -0.68
C ARG A 100 -2.65 6.54 0.03
N GLN A 101 -1.39 6.53 0.49
CA GLN A 101 -0.77 7.69 1.13
C GLN A 101 -0.58 8.84 0.13
N SER A 102 -0.14 8.54 -1.09
CA SER A 102 0.02 9.54 -2.15
C SER A 102 -1.32 10.22 -2.45
N GLY A 103 -2.38 9.45 -2.67
CA GLY A 103 -3.70 10.02 -2.90
C GLY A 103 -4.23 10.87 -1.73
N GLN A 104 -3.90 10.52 -0.48
CA GLN A 104 -4.21 11.37 0.67
C GLN A 104 -3.43 12.70 0.64
N MET A 105 -2.14 12.65 0.28
CA MET A 105 -1.30 13.85 0.17
C MET A 105 -1.80 14.79 -0.92
N ASP A 106 -2.20 14.28 -2.08
CA ASP A 106 -2.71 15.08 -3.21
C ASP A 106 -3.98 15.85 -2.81
N VAL A 107 -4.88 15.19 -2.06
CA VAL A 107 -6.09 15.84 -1.54
C VAL A 107 -5.74 16.94 -0.54
N ILE A 108 -4.81 16.67 0.38
CA ILE A 108 -4.36 17.64 1.39
C ILE A 108 -3.72 18.84 0.68
N GLU A 109 -2.80 18.62 -0.27
CA GLU A 109 -2.16 19.69 -1.03
C GLU A 109 -3.17 20.61 -1.70
N THR A 110 -4.26 20.06 -2.23
CA THR A 110 -5.36 20.83 -2.83
C THR A 110 -6.13 21.67 -1.79
N ILE A 111 -6.17 21.22 -0.53
CA ILE A 111 -6.91 21.90 0.57
C ILE A 111 -6.04 22.93 1.28
N LEU A 112 -4.72 22.78 1.32
CA LEU A 112 -3.81 23.72 2.02
C LEU A 112 -3.99 25.19 1.64
N PRO A 113 -4.23 25.58 0.36
CA PRO A 113 -4.49 26.97 0.02
C PRO A 113 -5.73 27.57 0.73
N LEU A 114 -6.72 26.73 1.08
CA LEU A 114 -7.87 27.19 1.87
C LEU A 114 -7.45 27.53 3.30
N LEU A 115 -6.59 26.72 3.91
CA LEU A 115 -6.01 26.98 5.23
C LEU A 115 -5.19 28.28 5.22
N ASP A 116 -4.35 28.48 4.21
CA ASP A 116 -3.57 29.73 4.04
C ASP A 116 -4.50 30.96 3.94
N ASN A 117 -5.64 30.82 3.29
CA ASN A 117 -6.63 31.89 3.19
C ASN A 117 -7.28 32.22 4.55
N PHE A 118 -7.53 31.19 5.38
CA PHE A 118 -8.01 31.42 6.75
C PHE A 118 -6.95 32.17 7.58
N GLU A 119 -5.70 31.74 7.56
CA GLU A 119 -4.60 32.39 8.28
C GLU A 119 -4.41 33.86 7.82
N ARG A 120 -4.45 34.09 6.51
CA ARG A 120 -4.36 35.43 5.95
C ARG A 120 -5.55 36.32 6.35
N ALA A 121 -6.76 35.77 6.38
CA ALA A 121 -7.94 36.52 6.85
C ALA A 121 -7.82 36.89 8.32
N MET A 122 -7.35 35.99 9.17
CA MET A 122 -7.11 36.27 10.59
C MET A 122 -6.03 37.32 10.80
N THR A 123 -4.94 37.26 10.03
CA THR A 123 -3.83 38.23 10.12
C THR A 123 -4.25 39.62 9.62
N ALA A 124 -5.13 39.68 8.60
CA ALA A 124 -5.63 40.93 8.02
C ALA A 124 -6.72 41.62 8.87
N MET A 125 -7.23 40.99 9.95
CA MET A 125 -8.20 41.61 10.84
C MET A 125 -7.58 42.77 11.63
N HIS A 126 -8.29 43.89 11.70
CA HIS A 126 -7.91 44.98 12.59
C HIS A 126 -7.96 44.56 14.05
N ASP A 127 -7.10 45.16 14.89
CA ASP A 127 -7.00 44.82 16.30
C ASP A 127 -8.34 45.01 17.04
N GLU A 128 -9.13 46.03 16.63
CA GLU A 128 -10.46 46.31 17.18
C GLU A 128 -11.47 45.21 16.90
N ASP A 129 -11.33 44.46 15.79
CA ASP A 129 -12.23 43.39 15.38
C ASP A 129 -11.84 42.01 15.91
N LYS A 130 -10.63 41.84 16.42
CA LYS A 130 -10.10 40.55 16.93
C LYS A 130 -10.94 39.96 18.06
N ASP A 131 -11.58 40.84 18.86
CA ASP A 131 -12.46 40.43 19.97
C ASP A 131 -13.91 40.20 19.56
N SER A 132 -14.26 40.46 18.29
CA SER A 132 -15.62 40.25 17.78
C SER A 132 -16.05 38.80 17.84
N ALA A 133 -17.34 38.55 17.93
CA ALA A 133 -17.90 37.21 17.89
C ALA A 133 -17.57 36.48 16.58
N MET A 134 -17.43 37.23 15.49
CA MET A 134 -17.07 36.70 14.18
C MET A 134 -15.61 36.23 14.15
N ALA A 135 -14.67 37.01 14.67
CA ALA A 135 -13.25 36.64 14.77
C ALA A 135 -13.06 35.39 15.61
N LYS A 136 -13.72 35.31 16.78
CA LYS A 136 -13.70 34.12 17.64
C LYS A 136 -14.28 32.89 16.93
N GLY A 137 -15.39 33.06 16.18
CA GLY A 137 -15.95 31.98 15.38
C GLY A 137 -14.99 31.47 14.29
N LEU A 138 -14.29 32.40 13.61
CA LEU A 138 -13.31 32.03 12.57
C LEU A 138 -12.11 31.29 13.17
N THR A 139 -11.60 31.75 14.32
CA THR A 139 -10.50 31.08 15.04
C THR A 139 -10.90 29.64 15.43
N MET A 140 -12.11 29.46 15.99
CA MET A 140 -12.61 28.13 16.34
C MET A 140 -12.71 27.19 15.13
N ILE A 141 -13.19 27.70 13.98
CA ILE A 141 -13.25 26.89 12.76
C ILE A 141 -11.86 26.51 12.28
N HIS A 142 -10.91 27.46 12.28
CA HIS A 142 -9.52 27.20 11.92
C HIS A 142 -8.88 26.13 12.83
N GLU A 143 -9.02 26.27 14.16
CA GLU A 143 -8.49 25.31 15.13
C GLU A 143 -9.08 23.90 14.91
N GLN A 144 -10.40 23.78 14.73
CA GLN A 144 -11.05 22.50 14.46
C GLN A 144 -10.58 21.89 13.14
N PHE A 145 -10.33 22.72 12.13
CA PHE A 145 -9.83 22.24 10.84
C PHE A 145 -8.40 21.72 10.94
N VAL A 146 -7.52 22.46 11.62
CA VAL A 146 -6.14 22.03 11.90
C VAL A 146 -6.13 20.74 12.74
N GLU A 147 -6.99 20.63 13.76
CA GLU A 147 -7.09 19.41 14.57
C GLU A 147 -7.56 18.21 13.74
N ALA A 148 -8.54 18.40 12.86
CA ALA A 148 -8.98 17.34 11.94
C ALA A 148 -7.86 16.86 11.00
N LEU A 149 -7.04 17.79 10.49
CA LEU A 149 -5.87 17.47 9.65
C LEU A 149 -4.78 16.74 10.45
N LYS A 150 -4.53 17.16 11.70
CA LYS A 150 -3.62 16.44 12.60
C LYS A 150 -4.11 15.01 12.88
N GLY A 151 -5.42 14.81 12.99
CA GLY A 151 -6.03 13.49 13.17
C GLY A 151 -5.75 12.50 12.06
N ILE A 152 -5.48 12.96 10.84
CA ILE A 152 -5.05 12.13 9.71
C ILE A 152 -3.53 12.02 9.55
N GLY A 153 -2.77 12.65 10.47
CA GLY A 153 -1.31 12.60 10.53
C GLY A 153 -0.59 13.69 9.76
N LEU A 154 -1.26 14.84 9.54
CA LEU A 154 -0.61 16.05 9.03
C LEU A 154 0.06 16.79 10.18
N GLU A 155 1.32 17.19 9.99
CA GLU A 155 2.13 17.92 10.97
C GLU A 155 2.67 19.19 10.32
N GLU A 156 2.61 20.32 11.03
CA GLU A 156 3.19 21.59 10.60
C GLU A 156 4.72 21.54 10.74
N ILE A 157 5.43 22.07 9.76
CA ILE A 157 6.88 22.24 9.83
C ILE A 157 7.17 23.53 10.61
N GLU A 158 7.69 23.38 11.83
CA GLU A 158 8.13 24.49 12.65
C GLU A 158 9.43 25.07 12.07
N ALA A 159 9.30 26.11 11.25
CA ALA A 159 10.44 26.69 10.54
C ALA A 159 10.98 27.95 11.22
N LEU A 160 10.14 28.74 11.88
CA LEU A 160 10.54 30.05 12.44
C LEU A 160 11.63 29.89 13.52
N GLY A 161 12.75 30.59 13.36
CA GLY A 161 13.87 30.53 14.31
C GLY A 161 14.68 29.25 14.25
N GLN A 162 14.38 28.34 13.32
CA GLN A 162 15.13 27.10 13.11
C GLN A 162 16.20 27.29 12.02
N PRO A 163 17.27 26.47 12.03
CA PRO A 163 18.21 26.41 10.93
C PRO A 163 17.52 26.04 9.63
N PHE A 164 17.92 26.64 8.53
CA PHE A 164 17.37 26.33 7.21
C PHE A 164 17.73 24.89 6.80
N ASP A 165 16.72 24.08 6.50
CA ASP A 165 16.86 22.73 5.95
C ASP A 165 16.24 22.68 4.55
N PRO A 166 17.03 22.45 3.47
CA PRO A 166 16.51 22.34 2.10
C PRO A 166 15.50 21.21 1.89
N ASN A 167 15.46 20.21 2.78
CA ASN A 167 14.48 19.11 2.70
C ASN A 167 13.10 19.50 3.22
N LEU A 168 12.98 20.57 4.00
CA LEU A 168 11.74 21.01 4.65
C LEU A 168 11.33 22.42 4.23
N HIS A 169 12.30 23.26 3.88
CA HIS A 169 12.13 24.68 3.65
C HIS A 169 12.48 25.07 2.21
N ASN A 170 11.75 26.05 1.70
CA ASN A 170 12.03 26.71 0.42
C ASN A 170 12.34 28.18 0.70
N ALA A 171 13.61 28.58 0.60
CA ALA A 171 14.04 29.96 0.78
C ALA A 171 13.64 30.80 -0.43
N VAL A 172 12.71 31.72 -0.23
CA VAL A 172 12.25 32.65 -1.28
C VAL A 172 12.96 34.01 -1.20
N GLN A 173 13.51 34.34 -0.03
CA GLN A 173 14.23 35.58 0.19
C GLN A 173 15.37 35.39 1.18
N HIS A 174 16.48 36.04 0.93
CA HIS A 174 17.60 36.19 1.86
C HIS A 174 17.67 37.65 2.37
N VAL A 175 18.07 37.81 3.61
CA VAL A 175 18.25 39.10 4.27
C VAL A 175 19.53 39.08 5.09
N GLU A 176 20.28 40.17 5.06
CA GLU A 176 21.38 40.40 6.01
C GLU A 176 20.77 40.91 7.32
N ASP A 177 20.85 40.12 8.38
CA ASP A 177 20.36 40.49 9.71
C ASP A 177 21.45 40.22 10.75
N GLU A 178 22.02 41.28 11.28
CA GLU A 178 23.09 41.23 12.30
C GLU A 178 22.64 40.60 13.63
N ASN A 179 21.33 40.46 13.87
CA ASN A 179 20.76 39.93 15.12
C ASN A 179 20.37 38.45 15.05
N THR A 180 20.48 37.82 13.89
CA THR A 180 20.06 36.43 13.68
C THR A 180 21.26 35.64 13.18
N ASP A 181 21.40 34.40 13.67
CA ASP A 181 22.48 33.53 13.20
C ASP A 181 22.35 33.23 11.70
N GLU A 182 23.51 33.11 11.01
CA GLU A 182 23.58 32.76 9.60
C GLU A 182 22.77 31.44 9.31
N ASN A 183 22.09 31.40 8.17
CA ASN A 183 21.26 30.27 7.75
C ASN A 183 20.07 29.97 8.67
N THR A 184 19.58 30.97 9.42
CA THR A 184 18.40 30.80 10.28
C THR A 184 17.16 31.41 9.61
N VAL A 185 16.02 30.78 9.79
CA VAL A 185 14.73 31.24 9.25
C VAL A 185 14.23 32.41 10.09
N CYS A 186 14.20 33.62 9.47
CA CYS A 186 13.73 34.85 10.12
C CYS A 186 12.21 35.02 10.04
N GLU A 187 11.60 34.56 8.95
CA GLU A 187 10.19 34.78 8.68
C GLU A 187 9.62 33.60 7.87
N VAL A 188 8.37 33.27 8.12
CA VAL A 188 7.63 32.25 7.38
C VAL A 188 6.50 32.92 6.61
N TYR A 189 6.58 32.93 5.29
CA TYR A 189 5.54 33.49 4.42
C TYR A 189 4.39 32.50 4.20
N GLN A 190 4.72 31.22 4.17
CA GLN A 190 3.73 30.15 4.00
C GLN A 190 4.18 28.91 4.78
N LYS A 191 3.29 28.38 5.60
CA LYS A 191 3.57 27.21 6.41
C LYS A 191 3.73 25.96 5.55
N GLY A 192 4.72 25.15 5.85
CA GLY A 192 4.91 23.83 5.30
C GLY A 192 4.27 22.75 6.14
N TYR A 193 4.03 21.61 5.50
CA TYR A 193 3.39 20.48 6.16
C TYR A 193 4.03 19.16 5.75
N THR A 194 4.14 18.27 6.72
CA THR A 194 4.54 16.87 6.51
C THR A 194 3.40 15.93 6.84
N MET A 195 3.36 14.76 6.22
CA MET A 195 2.44 13.68 6.56
C MET A 195 3.20 12.36 6.66
N LYS A 196 3.20 11.76 7.87
CA LYS A 196 3.90 10.49 8.13
C LYS A 196 5.37 10.50 7.67
N GLY A 197 6.06 11.62 7.90
CA GLY A 197 7.47 11.80 7.54
C GLY A 197 7.76 12.11 6.07
N LYS A 198 6.73 12.34 5.24
CA LYS A 198 6.88 12.84 3.87
C LYS A 198 6.42 14.28 3.79
N VAL A 199 7.16 15.12 3.10
CA VAL A 199 6.78 16.52 2.86
C VAL A 199 5.62 16.56 1.88
N VAL A 200 4.52 17.19 2.30
CA VAL A 200 3.37 17.50 1.44
C VAL A 200 3.60 18.85 0.75
N ARG A 201 4.10 19.84 1.54
CA ARG A 201 4.43 21.17 1.03
C ARG A 201 5.57 21.75 1.86
N TYR A 202 6.56 22.33 1.19
CA TYR A 202 7.68 23.02 1.84
C TYR A 202 7.21 24.33 2.49
N SER A 203 7.81 24.71 3.62
CA SER A 203 7.62 26.05 4.19
C SER A 203 8.32 27.08 3.31
N MET A 204 7.61 28.13 2.87
CA MET A 204 8.22 29.27 2.18
C MET A 204 8.77 30.23 3.22
N VAL A 205 10.07 30.40 3.23
CA VAL A 205 10.78 31.11 4.31
C VAL A 205 11.72 32.18 3.78
N LYS A 206 12.00 33.13 4.68
CA LYS A 206 13.06 34.13 4.55
C LYS A 206 14.19 33.70 5.49
N VAL A 207 15.42 33.71 4.99
CA VAL A 207 16.61 33.23 5.69
C VAL A 207 17.59 34.33 5.91
N ALA A 208 18.16 34.41 7.12
CA ALA A 208 19.31 35.27 7.42
C ALA A 208 20.57 34.73 6.73
N ASN A 209 21.37 35.64 6.17
CA ASN A 209 22.60 35.28 5.46
C ASN A 209 23.79 35.93 6.12
#